data_9bb05fe137636bbb899712ec45bb23d6
#
_entry.id   9bb05fe137636bbb899712ec45bb23d6
#
_cell.length_a   1.000
_cell.length_b   1.000
_cell.length_c   1.000
_cell.angle_alpha   90.00
_cell.angle_beta   90.00
_cell.angle_gamma   90.00
#
_symmetry.space_group_name_H-M   'P 1'
#
loop_
_entity.id
_entity.type
_entity.pdbx_description
1 polymer ?
#
loop_
_entity_poly.entity_id
_entity_poly.type
_entity_poly.pdbx_seq_one_letter_code
_entity_poly.pdbx_strand_id
1 'polypeptide(L)'
;MNKQMNSQFIVIEGLEGAGKSSAISLVRDFIEKHTGVVPVCTREPGGTPLAERIRDLVKVADDTDPLCDEAECLLFYAARAQLVANVIKPALKRGEWVLGDRHNLSSLAYQGGGRGLMPLVGAVSKATLGDFKPALTIYLDIEPELGLTRAAKRGELDRIEVEEIHFFERARETFLSYARQDDSIQVIDASQSMAEVHKDILALLQAQDW
;
A
#
# COMPACT_ATOMS: atom_id res chain seq x y z
N MET A 1 20.35 1.56 10.73
CA MET A 1 19.65 0.30 10.33
C MET A 1 20.23 -0.12 9.00
N ASN A 2 20.70 -1.36 8.88
CA ASN A 2 21.45 -1.81 7.71
C ASN A 2 20.59 -1.79 6.43
N LYS A 3 21.15 -1.21 5.34
CA LYS A 3 20.56 -1.20 3.99
C LYS A 3 20.14 -2.61 3.52
N GLN A 4 20.81 -3.63 4.00
CA GLN A 4 20.59 -5.05 3.69
C GLN A 4 19.30 -5.64 4.30
N MET A 5 18.79 -5.12 5.42
CA MET A 5 17.55 -5.61 6.06
C MET A 5 16.28 -5.23 5.32
N ASN A 6 16.28 -4.14 4.54
CA ASN A 6 15.09 -3.68 3.84
C ASN A 6 15.00 -4.25 2.41
N SER A 7 16.06 -4.87 1.89
CA SER A 7 16.10 -5.40 0.50
C SER A 7 15.06 -6.49 0.22
N GLN A 8 14.47 -7.08 1.25
CA GLN A 8 13.47 -8.15 1.18
C GLN A 8 12.03 -7.66 1.47
N PHE A 9 11.80 -6.34 1.48
CA PHE A 9 10.47 -5.78 1.70
C PHE A 9 9.94 -5.12 0.42
N ILE A 10 8.96 -5.77 -0.22
CA ILE A 10 8.26 -5.28 -1.42
C ILE A 10 6.84 -4.88 -1.03
N VAL A 11 6.35 -3.80 -1.59
CA VAL A 11 4.97 -3.32 -1.38
C VAL A 11 4.28 -3.09 -2.72
N ILE A 12 3.02 -3.49 -2.80
CA ILE A 12 2.12 -3.18 -3.92
C ILE A 12 1.19 -2.06 -3.48
N GLU A 13 1.18 -0.99 -4.25
CA GLU A 13 0.36 0.20 -4.04
C GLU A 13 -0.53 0.49 -5.24
N GLY A 14 -1.56 1.26 -5.06
CA GLY A 14 -2.46 1.70 -6.13
C GLY A 14 -3.87 2.00 -5.63
N LEU A 15 -4.62 2.72 -6.44
CA LEU A 15 -6.02 3.03 -6.18
C LEU A 15 -6.88 1.75 -6.18
N GLU A 16 -8.13 1.90 -5.83
CA GLU A 16 -9.15 0.85 -5.93
C GLU A 16 -9.29 0.43 -7.41
N GLY A 17 -9.52 -0.88 -7.64
CA GLY A 17 -9.63 -1.40 -9.01
C GLY A 17 -8.33 -1.48 -9.82
N ALA A 18 -7.17 -1.06 -9.28
CA ALA A 18 -5.88 -1.13 -9.97
C ALA A 18 -5.32 -2.55 -10.16
N GLY A 19 -5.95 -3.59 -9.55
CA GLY A 19 -5.50 -4.98 -9.73
C GLY A 19 -4.47 -5.46 -8.71
N LYS A 20 -4.35 -4.81 -7.56
CA LYS A 20 -3.39 -5.14 -6.50
C LYS A 20 -3.38 -6.62 -6.10
N SER A 21 -4.55 -7.22 -5.89
CA SER A 21 -4.63 -8.65 -5.47
C SER A 21 -4.00 -9.61 -6.48
N SER A 22 -4.18 -9.35 -7.78
CA SER A 22 -3.56 -10.12 -8.85
C SER A 22 -2.04 -9.92 -8.89
N ALA A 23 -1.58 -8.67 -8.75
CA ALA A 23 -0.16 -8.34 -8.68
C ALA A 23 0.52 -8.98 -7.46
N ILE A 24 -0.13 -8.97 -6.29
CA ILE A 24 0.38 -9.61 -5.07
C ILE A 24 0.56 -11.12 -5.28
N SER A 25 -0.42 -11.79 -5.89
CA SER A 25 -0.30 -13.20 -6.20
C SER A 25 0.89 -13.48 -7.13
N LEU A 26 1.05 -12.68 -8.17
CA LEU A 26 2.16 -12.79 -9.12
C LEU A 26 3.52 -12.59 -8.44
N VAL A 27 3.66 -11.53 -7.62
CA VAL A 27 4.92 -11.21 -6.94
C VAL A 27 5.26 -12.26 -5.88
N ARG A 28 4.25 -12.77 -5.15
CA ARG A 28 4.43 -13.89 -4.21
C ARG A 28 4.99 -15.13 -4.93
N ASP A 29 4.38 -15.54 -6.04
CA ASP A 29 4.79 -16.72 -6.79
C ASP A 29 6.20 -16.52 -7.42
N PHE A 30 6.53 -15.28 -7.84
CA PHE A 30 7.87 -14.91 -8.28
C PHE A 30 8.90 -15.08 -7.16
N ILE A 31 8.64 -14.55 -5.96
CA ILE A 31 9.55 -14.66 -4.81
C ILE A 31 9.74 -16.14 -4.44
N GLU A 32 8.65 -16.89 -4.30
CA GLU A 32 8.70 -18.32 -3.96
C GLU A 32 9.53 -19.10 -4.97
N LYS A 33 9.34 -18.87 -6.27
CA LYS A 33 10.11 -19.52 -7.32
C LYS A 33 11.61 -19.20 -7.28
N HIS A 34 11.98 -17.97 -6.92
CA HIS A 34 13.37 -17.53 -6.89
C HIS A 34 14.11 -17.91 -5.61
N THR A 35 13.41 -17.95 -4.49
CA THR A 35 14.02 -18.15 -3.17
C THR A 35 13.74 -19.53 -2.58
N GLY A 36 12.77 -20.27 -3.12
CA GLY A 36 12.27 -21.52 -2.55
C GLY A 36 11.42 -21.34 -1.30
N VAL A 37 11.11 -20.09 -0.89
CA VAL A 37 10.37 -19.78 0.33
C VAL A 37 9.21 -18.82 0.05
N VAL A 38 8.04 -19.14 0.59
CA VAL A 38 6.87 -18.25 0.51
C VAL A 38 7.12 -17.00 1.35
N PRO A 39 6.95 -15.79 0.81
CA PRO A 39 7.12 -14.56 1.58
C PRO A 39 6.05 -14.39 2.66
N VAL A 40 6.36 -13.67 3.71
CA VAL A 40 5.38 -13.20 4.69
C VAL A 40 4.51 -12.15 4.02
N CYS A 41 3.25 -12.49 3.73
CA CYS A 41 2.29 -11.57 3.12
C CYS A 41 1.55 -10.78 4.19
N THR A 42 1.47 -9.46 4.01
CA THR A 42 0.76 -8.55 4.91
C THR A 42 -0.20 -7.65 4.14
N ARG A 43 -1.11 -6.98 4.85
CA ARG A 43 -1.95 -5.93 4.28
C ARG A 43 -2.16 -4.79 5.26
N GLU A 44 -2.35 -3.60 4.76
CA GLU A 44 -2.69 -2.42 5.57
C GLU A 44 -4.03 -1.79 5.15
N PRO A 45 -4.85 -1.34 6.11
CA PRO A 45 -4.72 -1.64 7.54
C PRO A 45 -5.02 -3.12 7.83
N GLY A 46 -4.34 -3.71 8.84
CA GLY A 46 -4.54 -5.11 9.22
C GLY A 46 -3.26 -5.87 9.52
N GLY A 47 -3.31 -7.20 9.40
CA GLY A 47 -2.16 -8.10 9.53
C GLY A 47 -1.78 -8.46 10.98
N THR A 48 -2.44 -7.90 12.00
CA THR A 48 -2.36 -8.33 13.40
C THR A 48 -3.73 -8.25 14.06
N PRO A 49 -4.00 -8.99 15.16
CA PRO A 49 -5.32 -8.93 15.80
C PRO A 49 -5.76 -7.53 16.22
N LEU A 50 -4.83 -6.67 16.64
CA LEU A 50 -5.15 -5.27 16.97
C LEU A 50 -5.40 -4.45 15.69
N ALA A 51 -4.53 -4.58 14.68
CA ALA A 51 -4.66 -3.85 13.44
C ALA A 51 -5.92 -4.23 12.64
N GLU A 52 -6.41 -5.49 12.75
CA GLU A 52 -7.68 -5.88 12.15
C GLU A 52 -8.87 -5.18 12.83
N ARG A 53 -8.87 -5.04 14.16
CA ARG A 53 -9.90 -4.26 14.87
C ARG A 53 -9.89 -2.78 14.47
N ILE A 54 -8.70 -2.22 14.25
CA ILE A 54 -8.58 -0.84 13.74
C ILE A 54 -9.09 -0.76 12.30
N ARG A 55 -8.83 -1.78 11.47
CA ARG A 55 -9.38 -1.86 10.11
C ARG A 55 -10.90 -1.78 10.12
N ASP A 56 -11.55 -2.52 11.01
CA ASP A 56 -13.02 -2.48 11.13
C ASP A 56 -13.51 -1.07 11.49
N LEU A 57 -12.83 -0.38 12.42
CA LEU A 57 -13.17 1.00 12.78
C LEU A 57 -13.05 1.99 11.62
N VAL A 58 -12.02 1.87 10.77
CA VAL A 58 -11.81 2.83 9.68
C VAL A 58 -12.63 2.53 8.42
N LYS A 59 -13.11 1.30 8.26
CA LYS A 59 -13.86 0.86 7.07
C LYS A 59 -15.37 0.97 7.20
N VAL A 60 -15.88 0.83 8.41
CA VAL A 60 -17.33 0.89 8.67
C VAL A 60 -17.74 2.35 8.85
N ALA A 61 -18.75 2.79 8.09
CA ALA A 61 -19.38 4.08 8.32
C ALA A 61 -20.26 4.00 9.59
N ASP A 62 -20.17 5.02 10.45
CA ASP A 62 -21.09 5.23 11.56
C ASP A 62 -21.66 6.65 11.44
N ASP A 63 -22.94 6.72 11.05
CA ASP A 63 -23.62 8.00 10.84
C ASP A 63 -23.91 8.74 12.17
N THR A 64 -23.78 8.05 13.31
CA THR A 64 -24.03 8.64 14.64
C THR A 64 -22.77 9.26 15.24
N ASP A 65 -21.59 8.77 14.85
CA ASP A 65 -20.28 9.29 15.27
C ASP A 65 -19.28 9.17 14.11
N PRO A 66 -19.39 10.04 13.09
CA PRO A 66 -18.58 9.94 11.88
C PRO A 66 -17.10 10.18 12.18
N LEU A 67 -16.26 9.28 11.68
CA LEU A 67 -14.82 9.34 11.87
C LEU A 67 -14.23 10.59 11.18
N CYS A 68 -13.63 11.51 11.94
CA CYS A 68 -12.96 12.67 11.39
C CYS A 68 -11.63 12.30 10.70
N ASP A 69 -11.17 13.13 9.78
CA ASP A 69 -10.02 12.86 8.94
C ASP A 69 -8.72 12.68 9.73
N GLU A 70 -8.53 13.44 10.82
CA GLU A 70 -7.38 13.32 11.70
C GLU A 70 -7.38 11.98 12.46
N ALA A 71 -8.54 11.57 13.00
CA ALA A 71 -8.68 10.29 13.68
C ALA A 71 -8.46 9.14 12.69
N GLU A 72 -9.00 9.22 11.47
CA GLU A 72 -8.72 8.27 10.39
C GLU A 72 -7.21 8.12 10.18
N CYS A 73 -6.50 9.22 9.98
CA CYS A 73 -5.05 9.23 9.80
C CYS A 73 -4.31 8.55 10.95
N LEU A 74 -4.63 8.92 12.19
CA LEU A 74 -4.00 8.36 13.39
C LEU A 74 -4.27 6.86 13.54
N LEU A 75 -5.47 6.40 13.24
CA LEU A 75 -5.82 4.97 13.28
C LEU A 75 -5.05 4.16 12.23
N PHE A 76 -4.89 4.67 10.99
CA PHE A 76 -4.05 4.01 10.00
C PHE A 76 -2.61 3.86 10.48
N TYR A 77 -2.04 4.89 11.10
CA TYR A 77 -0.68 4.82 11.63
C TYR A 77 -0.56 3.95 12.88
N ALA A 78 -1.58 3.90 13.74
CA ALA A 78 -1.61 2.96 14.87
C ALA A 78 -1.58 1.50 14.39
N ALA A 79 -2.41 1.15 13.39
CA ALA A 79 -2.41 -0.18 12.78
C ALA A 79 -1.06 -0.51 12.14
N ARG A 80 -0.49 0.43 11.38
CA ARG A 80 0.82 0.28 10.73
C ARG A 80 1.96 0.09 11.72
N ALA A 81 2.02 0.91 12.77
CA ALA A 81 3.03 0.79 13.81
C ALA A 81 3.01 -0.60 14.46
N GLN A 82 1.82 -1.13 14.75
CA GLN A 82 1.63 -2.47 15.29
C GLN A 82 2.11 -3.57 14.33
N LEU A 83 1.73 -3.47 13.05
CA LEU A 83 2.13 -4.42 12.01
C LEU A 83 3.65 -4.42 11.80
N VAL A 84 4.25 -3.23 11.67
CA VAL A 84 5.69 -3.08 11.46
C VAL A 84 6.49 -3.65 12.62
N ALA A 85 6.06 -3.38 13.87
CA ALA A 85 6.76 -3.85 15.06
C ALA A 85 6.66 -5.36 15.25
N ASN A 86 5.49 -5.94 15.00
CA ASN A 86 5.20 -7.32 15.39
C ASN A 86 5.32 -8.34 14.25
N VAL A 87 5.28 -7.90 12.99
CA VAL A 87 5.32 -8.79 11.83
C VAL A 87 6.48 -8.43 10.91
N ILE A 88 6.48 -7.21 10.34
CA ILE A 88 7.40 -6.88 9.25
C ILE A 88 8.86 -6.89 9.73
N LYS A 89 9.21 -6.08 10.74
CA LYS A 89 10.59 -6.03 11.24
C LYS A 89 11.10 -7.36 11.80
N PRO A 90 10.30 -8.16 12.54
CA PRO A 90 10.74 -9.50 12.96
C PRO A 90 10.98 -10.45 11.79
N ALA A 91 10.14 -10.47 10.76
CA ALA A 91 10.33 -11.29 9.56
C ALA A 91 11.65 -10.92 8.84
N LEU A 92 11.84 -9.63 8.57
CA LEU A 92 13.07 -9.13 7.94
C LEU A 92 14.35 -9.45 8.77
N LYS A 93 14.25 -9.42 10.10
CA LYS A 93 15.36 -9.83 10.98
C LYS A 93 15.73 -11.32 10.87
N ARG A 94 14.76 -12.16 10.53
CA ARG A 94 14.99 -13.59 10.26
C ARG A 94 15.49 -13.86 8.83
N GLY A 95 15.61 -12.82 7.99
CA GLY A 95 15.99 -12.93 6.59
C GLY A 95 14.83 -13.39 5.69
N GLU A 96 13.60 -13.25 6.15
CA GLU A 96 12.41 -13.60 5.37
C GLU A 96 12.00 -12.46 4.44
N TRP A 97 11.45 -12.80 3.28
CA TRP A 97 10.82 -11.85 2.40
C TRP A 97 9.47 -11.41 2.95
N VAL A 98 9.18 -10.12 2.81
CA VAL A 98 7.88 -9.55 3.18
C VAL A 98 7.26 -8.91 1.95
N LEU A 99 6.00 -9.25 1.68
CA LEU A 99 5.18 -8.67 0.62
C LEU A 99 3.97 -7.98 1.23
N GLY A 100 3.90 -6.65 1.06
CA GLY A 100 2.84 -5.82 1.61
C GLY A 100 1.79 -5.43 0.57
N ASP A 101 0.51 -5.54 0.92
CA ASP A 101 -0.61 -4.86 0.26
C ASP A 101 -0.82 -3.53 0.96
N ARG A 102 -0.36 -2.45 0.36
CA ARG A 102 -0.26 -1.10 0.89
C ARG A 102 0.77 -0.93 2.02
N HIS A 103 1.26 0.30 2.15
CA HIS A 103 2.11 0.75 3.26
C HIS A 103 1.98 2.27 3.41
N ASN A 104 3.04 2.94 3.85
CA ASN A 104 3.08 4.37 4.13
C ASN A 104 2.63 5.26 2.96
N LEU A 105 2.97 4.87 1.72
CA LEU A 105 2.64 5.65 0.53
C LEU A 105 1.12 5.79 0.34
N SER A 106 0.32 4.76 0.72
CA SER A 106 -1.14 4.88 0.77
C SER A 106 -1.58 6.03 1.70
N SER A 107 -1.03 6.16 2.91
CA SER A 107 -1.44 7.26 3.81
C SER A 107 -0.99 8.63 3.33
N LEU A 108 0.20 8.72 2.71
CA LEU A 108 0.64 9.96 2.05
C LEU A 108 -0.34 10.36 0.93
N ALA A 109 -0.82 9.39 0.14
CA ALA A 109 -1.74 9.64 -0.95
C ALA A 109 -3.16 9.97 -0.45
N TYR A 110 -3.75 9.11 0.36
CA TYR A 110 -5.16 9.23 0.76
C TYR A 110 -5.37 10.29 1.85
N GLN A 111 -4.69 10.19 2.99
CA GLN A 111 -4.84 11.16 4.08
C GLN A 111 -4.06 12.44 3.79
N GLY A 112 -2.85 12.33 3.21
CA GLY A 112 -2.03 13.50 2.86
C GLY A 112 -2.61 14.28 1.69
N GLY A 113 -2.73 13.67 0.52
CA GLY A 113 -3.23 14.28 -0.70
C GLY A 113 -4.76 14.37 -0.74
N GLY A 114 -5.45 13.25 -0.58
CA GLY A 114 -6.90 13.15 -0.65
C GLY A 114 -7.62 14.02 0.39
N ARG A 115 -7.26 13.89 1.70
CA ARG A 115 -7.82 14.68 2.80
C ARG A 115 -7.13 16.02 3.02
N GLY A 116 -5.98 16.30 2.38
CA GLY A 116 -5.23 17.54 2.59
C GLY A 116 -4.44 17.61 3.90
N LEU A 117 -4.20 16.48 4.58
CA LEU A 117 -3.54 16.41 5.88
C LEU A 117 -2.03 16.15 5.78
N MET A 118 -1.35 16.55 4.69
CA MET A 118 0.06 16.25 4.46
C MET A 118 0.99 16.60 5.63
N PRO A 119 0.83 17.76 6.33
CA PRO A 119 1.66 18.08 7.50
C PRO A 119 1.51 17.07 8.65
N LEU A 120 0.28 16.63 8.94
CA LEU A 120 0.00 15.64 9.98
C LEU A 120 0.58 14.28 9.59
N VAL A 121 0.30 13.83 8.37
CA VAL A 121 0.80 12.57 7.81
C VAL A 121 2.33 12.51 7.87
N GLY A 122 3.01 13.58 7.46
CA GLY A 122 4.47 13.66 7.52
C GLY A 122 5.02 13.55 8.94
N ALA A 123 4.41 14.25 9.91
CA ALA A 123 4.82 14.21 11.31
C ALA A 123 4.62 12.82 11.94
N VAL A 124 3.46 12.20 11.72
CA VAL A 124 3.12 10.87 12.27
C VAL A 124 3.95 9.78 11.60
N SER A 125 4.15 9.85 10.27
CA SER A 125 5.02 8.94 9.52
C SER A 125 6.45 8.98 10.09
N LYS A 126 7.02 10.17 10.26
CA LYS A 126 8.36 10.31 10.83
C LYS A 126 8.45 9.77 12.26
N ALA A 127 7.46 10.01 13.09
CA ALA A 127 7.42 9.54 14.48
C ALA A 127 7.29 8.00 14.59
N THR A 128 6.54 7.36 13.68
CA THR A 128 6.23 5.92 13.75
C THR A 128 7.21 5.05 12.96
N LEU A 129 7.63 5.51 11.79
CA LEU A 129 8.47 4.73 10.87
C LEU A 129 9.94 5.20 10.85
N GLY A 130 10.18 6.50 11.09
CA GLY A 130 11.50 7.09 10.87
C GLY A 130 11.92 6.93 9.40
N ASP A 131 13.07 6.29 9.18
CA ASP A 131 13.61 6.00 7.84
C ASP A 131 13.23 4.60 7.32
N PHE A 132 12.34 3.88 8.03
CA PHE A 132 11.93 2.55 7.61
C PHE A 132 10.99 2.65 6.40
N LYS A 133 11.43 2.10 5.26
CA LYS A 133 10.64 2.04 4.01
C LYS A 133 10.87 0.73 3.27
N PRO A 134 9.98 0.33 2.35
CA PRO A 134 10.21 -0.79 1.44
C PRO A 134 11.49 -0.60 0.60
N ALA A 135 12.09 -1.70 0.17
CA ALA A 135 13.14 -1.67 -0.84
C ALA A 135 12.58 -1.37 -2.24
N LEU A 136 11.40 -1.91 -2.51
CA LEU A 136 10.67 -1.68 -3.76
C LEU A 136 9.19 -1.47 -3.45
N THR A 137 8.64 -0.41 -4.01
CA THR A 137 7.20 -0.18 -4.07
C THR A 137 6.77 -0.25 -5.54
N ILE A 138 5.84 -1.13 -5.86
CA ILE A 138 5.22 -1.23 -7.19
C ILE A 138 3.90 -0.47 -7.12
N TYR A 139 3.86 0.71 -7.72
CA TYR A 139 2.65 1.51 -7.81
C TYR A 139 1.90 1.20 -9.10
N LEU A 140 0.71 0.63 -8.97
CA LEU A 140 -0.20 0.35 -10.07
C LEU A 140 -1.03 1.60 -10.36
N ASP A 141 -0.62 2.37 -11.36
CA ASP A 141 -1.29 3.61 -11.74
C ASP A 141 -2.52 3.33 -12.60
N ILE A 142 -3.64 3.94 -12.22
CA ILE A 142 -4.90 3.84 -12.96
C ILE A 142 -5.68 5.16 -12.83
N GLU A 143 -6.36 5.55 -13.90
CA GLU A 143 -7.32 6.65 -13.84
C GLU A 143 -8.42 6.37 -12.81
N PRO A 144 -8.74 7.31 -11.90
CA PRO A 144 -9.68 7.09 -10.81
C PRO A 144 -11.05 6.57 -11.28
N GLU A 145 -11.63 7.15 -12.32
CA GLU A 145 -12.93 6.73 -12.86
C GLU A 145 -12.92 5.26 -13.32
N LEU A 146 -11.84 4.85 -14.02
CA LEU A 146 -11.67 3.47 -14.46
C LEU A 146 -11.49 2.53 -13.26
N GLY A 147 -10.68 2.93 -12.28
CA GLY A 147 -10.44 2.18 -11.05
C GLY A 147 -11.73 1.96 -10.26
N LEU A 148 -12.48 3.02 -9.98
CA LEU A 148 -13.77 2.95 -9.28
C LEU A 148 -14.81 2.13 -10.03
N THR A 149 -14.86 2.23 -11.36
CA THR A 149 -15.72 1.39 -12.19
C THR A 149 -15.39 -0.10 -12.04
N ARG A 150 -14.10 -0.46 -11.98
CA ARG A 150 -13.65 -1.83 -11.75
C ARG A 150 -13.93 -2.28 -10.31
N ALA A 151 -13.76 -1.39 -9.31
CA ALA A 151 -14.06 -1.66 -7.92
C ALA A 151 -15.55 -1.94 -7.68
N ALA A 152 -16.45 -1.12 -8.22
CA ALA A 152 -17.89 -1.29 -8.08
C ALA A 152 -18.42 -2.63 -8.62
N LYS A 153 -17.73 -3.24 -9.61
CA LYS A 153 -18.08 -4.57 -10.11
C LYS A 153 -17.75 -5.72 -9.16
N ARG A 154 -16.96 -5.48 -8.08
CA ARG A 154 -16.55 -6.51 -7.10
C ARG A 154 -17.55 -6.71 -5.98
N GLY A 155 -18.41 -5.74 -5.69
CA GLY A 155 -19.39 -5.77 -4.61
C GLY A 155 -19.61 -4.41 -3.94
N GLU A 156 -20.04 -4.43 -2.68
CA GLU A 156 -20.26 -3.22 -1.90
C GLU A 156 -18.95 -2.46 -1.67
N LEU A 157 -19.03 -1.13 -1.81
CA LEU A 157 -17.91 -0.21 -1.59
C LEU A 157 -17.79 0.10 -0.09
N ASP A 158 -16.56 0.22 0.40
CA ASP A 158 -16.32 0.67 1.77
C ASP A 158 -16.38 2.21 1.88
N ARG A 159 -16.25 2.73 3.12
CA ARG A 159 -16.35 4.15 3.45
C ARG A 159 -15.40 5.05 2.62
N ILE A 160 -14.22 4.54 2.27
CA ILE A 160 -13.25 5.29 1.47
C ILE A 160 -13.60 5.19 -0.02
N GLU A 161 -14.07 4.04 -0.47
CA GLU A 161 -14.41 3.81 -1.88
C GLU A 161 -15.63 4.62 -2.37
N VAL A 162 -16.41 5.21 -1.47
CA VAL A 162 -17.55 6.10 -1.79
C VAL A 162 -17.21 7.58 -1.81
N GLU A 163 -15.94 7.96 -1.57
CA GLU A 163 -15.50 9.35 -1.66
C GLU A 163 -15.68 9.94 -3.06
N GLU A 164 -15.70 11.27 -3.14
CA GLU A 164 -15.82 11.99 -4.41
C GLU A 164 -14.60 11.76 -5.30
N ILE A 165 -14.80 11.80 -6.62
CA ILE A 165 -13.75 11.57 -7.62
C ILE A 165 -12.50 12.42 -7.37
N HIS A 166 -12.66 13.68 -7.00
CA HIS A 166 -11.55 14.60 -6.74
C HIS A 166 -10.65 14.17 -5.57
N PHE A 167 -11.16 13.38 -4.62
CA PHE A 167 -10.35 12.78 -3.57
C PHE A 167 -9.34 11.78 -4.18
N PHE A 168 -9.78 10.93 -5.09
CA PHE A 168 -8.94 9.94 -5.76
C PHE A 168 -7.98 10.58 -6.77
N GLU A 169 -8.37 11.66 -7.44
CA GLU A 169 -7.50 12.43 -8.32
C GLU A 169 -6.31 13.02 -7.54
N ARG A 170 -6.56 13.64 -6.38
CA ARG A 170 -5.50 14.16 -5.49
C ARG A 170 -4.64 13.03 -4.93
N ALA A 171 -5.23 11.90 -4.57
CA ALA A 171 -4.48 10.74 -4.11
C ALA A 171 -3.56 10.20 -5.20
N ARG A 172 -4.05 10.03 -6.44
CA ARG A 172 -3.25 9.61 -7.59
C ARG A 172 -2.08 10.56 -7.87
N GLU A 173 -2.34 11.87 -7.93
CA GLU A 173 -1.27 12.86 -8.16
C GLU A 173 -0.21 12.78 -7.06
N THR A 174 -0.61 12.51 -5.83
CA THR A 174 0.32 12.32 -4.71
C THR A 174 1.17 11.08 -4.91
N PHE A 175 0.60 9.93 -5.28
CA PHE A 175 1.35 8.72 -5.64
C PHE A 175 2.40 9.01 -6.71
N LEU A 176 2.00 9.63 -7.81
CA LEU A 176 2.88 9.98 -8.93
C LEU A 176 3.96 11.00 -8.52
N SER A 177 3.61 11.96 -7.67
CA SER A 177 4.58 12.94 -7.16
C SER A 177 5.70 12.28 -6.35
N TYR A 178 5.36 11.31 -5.48
CA TYR A 178 6.35 10.56 -4.72
C TYR A 178 7.18 9.63 -5.61
N ALA A 179 6.56 8.98 -6.61
CA ALA A 179 7.26 8.13 -7.56
C ALA A 179 8.31 8.91 -8.38
N ARG A 180 8.04 10.18 -8.71
CA ARG A 180 9.02 11.04 -9.38
C ARG A 180 10.22 11.43 -8.50
N GLN A 181 10.14 11.28 -7.19
CA GLN A 181 11.15 11.71 -6.21
C GLN A 181 11.91 10.56 -5.55
N ASP A 182 11.44 9.34 -5.68
CA ASP A 182 12.02 8.16 -5.04
C ASP A 182 12.08 6.98 -6.01
N ASP A 183 13.27 6.67 -6.49
CA ASP A 183 13.52 5.57 -7.45
C ASP A 183 13.13 4.19 -6.92
N SER A 184 12.90 4.04 -5.61
CA SER A 184 12.37 2.79 -5.05
C SER A 184 10.86 2.61 -5.30
N ILE A 185 10.19 3.61 -5.88
CA ILE A 185 8.77 3.54 -6.29
C ILE A 185 8.72 3.43 -7.81
N GLN A 186 8.33 2.26 -8.28
CA GLN A 186 8.22 1.97 -9.72
C GLN A 186 6.76 1.98 -10.15
N VAL A 187 6.46 2.74 -11.20
CA VAL A 187 5.09 2.91 -11.71
C VAL A 187 4.83 1.91 -12.82
N ILE A 188 3.71 1.20 -12.70
CA ILE A 188 3.19 0.29 -13.73
C ILE A 188 1.82 0.81 -14.18
N ASP A 189 1.63 0.97 -15.47
CA ASP A 189 0.33 1.35 -16.05
C ASP A 189 -0.68 0.21 -15.89
N ALA A 190 -1.61 0.37 -14.96
CA ALA A 190 -2.67 -0.59 -14.66
C ALA A 190 -3.96 -0.38 -15.49
N SER A 191 -3.95 0.57 -16.44
CA SER A 191 -5.04 0.72 -17.41
C SER A 191 -5.04 -0.40 -18.46
N GLN A 192 -3.88 -0.99 -18.72
CA GLN A 192 -3.62 -2.08 -19.65
C GLN A 192 -4.38 -3.37 -19.29
N SER A 193 -4.27 -4.38 -20.14
CA SER A 193 -4.75 -5.73 -19.82
C SER A 193 -3.96 -6.34 -18.66
N MET A 194 -4.60 -7.22 -17.90
CA MET A 194 -3.95 -7.93 -16.79
C MET A 194 -2.67 -8.68 -17.23
N ALA A 195 -2.65 -9.21 -18.44
CA ALA A 195 -1.48 -9.93 -18.97
C ALA A 195 -0.29 -8.99 -19.22
N GLU A 196 -0.54 -7.79 -19.71
CA GLU A 196 0.49 -6.77 -19.94
C GLU A 196 1.01 -6.24 -18.59
N VAL A 197 0.13 -5.90 -17.66
CA VAL A 197 0.52 -5.49 -16.29
C VAL A 197 1.41 -6.57 -15.65
N HIS A 198 1.03 -7.84 -15.73
CA HIS A 198 1.83 -8.94 -15.18
C HIS A 198 3.20 -9.06 -15.85
N LYS A 199 3.27 -8.88 -17.17
CA LYS A 199 4.52 -8.89 -17.92
C LYS A 199 5.45 -7.77 -17.46
N ASP A 200 4.91 -6.57 -17.29
CA ASP A 200 5.69 -5.40 -16.85
C ASP A 200 6.20 -5.57 -15.41
N ILE A 201 5.36 -6.09 -14.50
CA ILE A 201 5.79 -6.42 -13.14
C ILE A 201 6.92 -7.45 -13.14
N LEU A 202 6.80 -8.52 -13.94
CA LEU A 202 7.84 -9.56 -14.01
C LEU A 202 9.15 -9.00 -14.59
N ALA A 203 9.08 -8.17 -15.61
CA ALA A 203 10.26 -7.52 -16.18
C ALA A 203 10.95 -6.61 -15.15
N LEU A 204 10.17 -5.84 -14.37
CA LEU A 204 10.67 -5.02 -13.28
C LEU A 204 11.39 -5.87 -12.22
N LEU A 205 10.76 -6.98 -11.77
CA LEU A 205 11.32 -7.85 -10.74
C LEU A 205 12.60 -8.54 -11.20
N GLN A 206 12.68 -8.93 -12.46
CA GLN A 206 13.86 -9.57 -13.07
C GLN A 206 15.03 -8.62 -13.24
N ALA A 207 14.78 -7.33 -13.35
CA ALA A 207 15.81 -6.29 -13.48
C ALA A 207 16.41 -5.85 -12.13
N GLN A 208 15.85 -6.30 -10.99
CA GLN A 208 16.38 -5.97 -9.68
C GLN A 208 17.55 -6.89 -9.29
N ASP A 209 18.57 -6.32 -8.67
CA ASP A 209 19.65 -7.07 -7.99
C ASP A 209 19.20 -7.36 -6.55
N TRP A 210 18.65 -8.54 -6.33
CA TRP A 210 18.16 -8.99 -5.02
C TRP A 210 19.25 -9.50 -4.06
#